data_778e5366f8e052ab668cbf1e042d1cd4
#
_entry.id   778e5366f8e052ab668cbf1e042d1cd4
#
_cell.length_a   1.000
_cell.length_b   1.000
_cell.length_c   1.000
_cell.angle_alpha   90.00
_cell.angle_beta   90.00
_cell.angle_gamma   90.00
#
_symmetry.space_group_name_H-M   'P 1'
#
loop_
_entity.id
_entity.type
_entity.pdbx_description
1 polymer ?
#
loop_
_entity_poly.entity_id
_entity_poly.type
_entity_poly.pdbx_seq_one_letter_code
_entity_poly.pdbx_strand_id
1 'polypeptide(L)'
;MNQIDPANQQPNAPSYTPVQPLSPSDERTWAMLAHLSILLNLVTGFLGIIAALVIYLVYKDRSKYVAYQSMQSFIFQLIWWFGGGILAAVLWGISAILTTVLIGLCCMPIAIVVSLIPLAALVYGLIGGIQCNNGQDFRYWLIGDWVRGTLTGS
;
A
#
# COMPACT_ATOMS: atom_id res chain seq x y z
N MET A 1 8.06 28.15 -56.12
CA MET A 1 8.46 29.01 -54.98
C MET A 1 7.34 28.92 -53.97
N ASN A 2 7.51 28.03 -52.98
CA ASN A 2 6.53 27.93 -51.88
C ASN A 2 6.85 29.03 -50.85
N GLN A 3 6.04 30.05 -50.82
CA GLN A 3 6.13 31.06 -49.75
C GLN A 3 5.62 30.43 -48.44
N ILE A 4 6.52 30.27 -47.48
CA ILE A 4 6.21 29.89 -46.10
C ILE A 4 5.57 31.14 -45.46
N ASP A 5 4.28 31.08 -45.19
CA ASP A 5 3.54 32.15 -44.53
C ASP A 5 4.02 32.29 -43.07
N PRO A 6 4.65 33.43 -42.69
CA PRO A 6 5.17 33.63 -41.35
C PRO A 6 4.06 33.77 -40.28
N ALA A 7 2.78 33.88 -40.69
CA ALA A 7 1.68 34.00 -39.74
C ALA A 7 1.21 32.66 -39.11
N ASN A 8 1.76 31.51 -39.57
CA ASN A 8 1.37 30.19 -39.09
C ASN A 8 2.40 29.54 -38.16
N GLN A 9 3.30 30.34 -37.57
CA GLN A 9 4.13 29.90 -36.46
C GLN A 9 3.32 29.98 -35.17
N GLN A 10 2.58 28.92 -34.85
CA GLN A 10 2.04 28.80 -33.50
C GLN A 10 3.16 28.89 -32.48
N PRO A 11 3.09 29.83 -31.49
CA PRO A 11 4.08 29.91 -30.42
C PRO A 11 4.17 28.54 -29.75
N ASN A 12 5.37 28.02 -29.55
CA ASN A 12 5.72 26.75 -28.95
C ASN A 12 4.73 26.34 -27.86
N ALA A 13 3.71 25.57 -28.22
CA ALA A 13 2.93 24.85 -27.24
C ALA A 13 3.93 23.93 -26.49
N PRO A 14 3.92 23.93 -25.17
CA PRO A 14 4.81 23.05 -24.42
C PRO A 14 4.60 21.63 -24.96
N SER A 15 5.70 21.01 -25.43
CA SER A 15 5.70 19.66 -25.96
C SER A 15 5.35 18.73 -24.80
N TYR A 16 4.08 18.35 -24.70
CA TYR A 16 3.61 17.33 -23.76
C TYR A 16 4.24 16.01 -24.21
N THR A 17 5.28 15.59 -23.50
CA THR A 17 5.81 14.24 -23.67
C THR A 17 4.78 13.29 -23.04
N PRO A 18 4.09 12.43 -23.81
CA PRO A 18 3.13 11.50 -23.23
C PRO A 18 3.82 10.61 -22.21
N VAL A 19 3.25 10.52 -21.02
CA VAL A 19 3.76 9.60 -19.99
C VAL A 19 3.68 8.19 -20.54
N GLN A 20 4.81 7.52 -20.70
CA GLN A 20 4.83 6.15 -21.23
C GLN A 20 4.19 5.17 -20.23
N PRO A 21 3.21 4.36 -20.66
CA PRO A 21 2.66 3.28 -19.85
C PRO A 21 3.74 2.28 -19.44
N LEU A 22 3.53 1.60 -18.33
CA LEU A 22 4.40 0.49 -17.92
C LEU A 22 4.17 -0.74 -18.80
N SER A 23 5.21 -1.55 -18.96
CA SER A 23 5.06 -2.88 -19.56
C SER A 23 4.26 -3.80 -18.61
N PRO A 24 3.55 -4.83 -19.11
CA PRO A 24 2.81 -5.76 -18.24
C PRO A 24 3.70 -6.49 -17.21
N SER A 25 4.97 -6.73 -17.53
CA SER A 25 5.94 -7.31 -16.59
C SER A 25 6.31 -6.35 -15.48
N ASP A 26 6.54 -5.08 -15.81
CA ASP A 26 6.87 -4.05 -14.83
C ASP A 26 5.66 -3.77 -13.90
N GLU A 27 4.44 -3.77 -14.44
CA GLU A 27 3.24 -3.62 -13.64
C GLU A 27 3.13 -4.69 -12.55
N ARG A 28 3.36 -5.97 -12.92
CA ARG A 28 3.35 -7.07 -11.96
C ARG A 28 4.44 -6.92 -10.91
N THR A 29 5.64 -6.56 -11.33
CA THR A 29 6.78 -6.37 -10.43
C THR A 29 6.52 -5.25 -9.42
N TRP A 30 6.06 -4.09 -9.86
CA TRP A 30 5.79 -2.98 -8.95
C TRP A 30 4.60 -3.22 -8.04
N ALA A 31 3.56 -3.88 -8.54
CA ALA A 31 2.43 -4.31 -7.72
C ALA A 31 2.87 -5.32 -6.64
N MET A 32 3.67 -6.33 -7.02
CA MET A 32 4.26 -7.27 -6.06
C MET A 32 5.10 -6.55 -5.01
N LEU A 33 6.01 -5.66 -5.41
CA LEU A 33 6.87 -4.92 -4.49
C LEU A 33 6.08 -4.04 -3.52
N ALA A 34 4.96 -3.46 -3.96
CA ALA A 34 4.08 -2.69 -3.08
C ALA A 34 3.51 -3.55 -1.95
N HIS A 35 3.14 -4.81 -2.21
CA HIS A 35 2.68 -5.73 -1.17
C HIS A 35 3.81 -6.27 -0.31
N LEU A 36 4.94 -6.64 -0.93
CA LEU A 36 6.12 -7.15 -0.21
C LEU A 36 6.80 -6.08 0.65
N SER A 37 6.53 -4.80 0.41
CA SER A 37 7.05 -3.71 1.25
C SER A 37 6.70 -3.87 2.72
N ILE A 38 5.63 -4.61 3.05
CA ILE A 38 5.26 -4.93 4.44
C ILE A 38 6.41 -5.62 5.21
N LEU A 39 7.29 -6.35 4.52
CA LEU A 39 8.46 -6.97 5.13
C LEU A 39 9.44 -5.95 5.70
N LEU A 40 9.53 -4.75 5.12
CA LEU A 40 10.36 -3.67 5.65
C LEU A 40 9.91 -3.22 7.03
N ASN A 41 8.62 -3.39 7.34
CA ASN A 41 8.09 -3.04 8.65
C ASN A 41 8.64 -3.93 9.76
N LEU A 42 9.05 -5.18 9.46
CA LEU A 42 9.68 -6.07 10.46
C LEU A 42 10.99 -5.50 11.01
N VAL A 43 11.75 -4.78 10.17
CA VAL A 43 13.06 -4.24 10.54
C VAL A 43 12.93 -2.80 11.05
N THR A 44 12.02 -2.03 10.46
CA THR A 44 11.96 -0.57 10.65
C THR A 44 10.71 -0.10 11.39
N GLY A 45 9.71 -0.97 11.52
CA GLY A 45 8.40 -0.65 12.09
C GLY A 45 7.41 0.00 11.11
N PHE A 46 7.87 0.83 10.16
CA PHE A 46 6.95 1.64 9.32
C PHE A 46 7.41 1.92 7.89
N LEU A 47 8.66 1.66 7.50
CA LEU A 47 9.15 2.00 6.15
C LEU A 47 8.43 1.26 5.02
N GLY A 48 7.82 0.11 5.29
CA GLY A 48 7.00 -0.59 4.31
C GLY A 48 5.76 0.20 3.90
N ILE A 49 5.15 0.91 4.85
CA ILE A 49 4.02 1.81 4.59
C ILE A 49 4.44 2.93 3.64
N ILE A 50 5.61 3.54 3.93
CA ILE A 50 6.16 4.62 3.10
C ILE A 50 6.50 4.09 1.70
N ALA A 51 7.10 2.91 1.60
CA ALA A 51 7.47 2.31 0.31
C ALA A 51 6.24 2.05 -0.57
N ALA A 52 5.15 1.52 -0.02
CA ALA A 52 3.90 1.34 -0.76
C ALA A 52 3.34 2.68 -1.27
N LEU A 53 3.38 3.73 -0.44
CA LEU A 53 2.93 5.07 -0.83
C LEU A 53 3.82 5.66 -1.93
N VAL A 54 5.13 5.51 -1.83
CA VAL A 54 6.08 6.00 -2.86
C VAL A 54 5.80 5.31 -4.19
N ILE A 55 5.60 4.00 -4.21
CA ILE A 55 5.25 3.26 -5.44
C ILE A 55 3.96 3.84 -6.04
N TYR A 56 2.94 4.08 -5.21
CA TYR A 56 1.71 4.72 -5.68
C TYR A 56 1.97 6.07 -6.35
N LEU A 57 2.69 6.98 -5.67
CA LEU A 57 2.93 8.33 -6.16
C LEU A 57 3.74 8.36 -7.47
N VAL A 58 4.69 7.44 -7.62
CA VAL A 58 5.55 7.36 -8.80
C VAL A 58 4.81 6.79 -10.02
N TYR A 59 3.91 5.82 -9.80
CA TYR A 59 3.32 5.05 -10.90
C TYR A 59 1.83 5.30 -11.14
N LYS A 60 1.15 6.09 -10.31
CA LYS A 60 -0.31 6.34 -10.43
C LYS A 60 -0.76 6.85 -11.80
N ASP A 61 0.08 7.63 -12.47
CA ASP A 61 -0.21 8.22 -13.79
C ASP A 61 0.28 7.33 -14.94
N ARG A 62 1.02 6.25 -14.65
CA ARG A 62 1.59 5.32 -15.63
C ARG A 62 0.88 3.98 -15.71
N SER A 63 0.25 3.54 -14.62
CA SER A 63 -0.46 2.28 -14.54
C SER A 63 -1.57 2.34 -13.49
N LYS A 64 -2.82 2.18 -13.94
CA LYS A 64 -3.97 2.08 -13.04
C LYS A 64 -3.90 0.83 -12.14
N TYR A 65 -3.33 -0.25 -12.66
CA TYR A 65 -3.14 -1.48 -11.92
C TYR A 65 -2.17 -1.29 -10.75
N VAL A 66 -0.98 -0.73 -11.01
CA VAL A 66 0.01 -0.45 -9.96
C VAL A 66 -0.52 0.57 -8.96
N ALA A 67 -1.19 1.63 -9.44
CA ALA A 67 -1.82 2.62 -8.56
C ALA A 67 -2.80 1.98 -7.58
N TYR A 68 -3.68 1.13 -8.09
CA TYR A 68 -4.66 0.43 -7.27
C TYR A 68 -3.99 -0.53 -6.27
N GLN A 69 -3.07 -1.38 -6.74
CA GLN A 69 -2.39 -2.37 -5.88
C GLN A 69 -1.54 -1.70 -4.78
N SER A 70 -0.82 -0.64 -5.11
CA SER A 70 0.03 0.07 -4.13
C SER A 70 -0.79 0.88 -3.12
N MET A 71 -1.89 1.52 -3.55
CA MET A 71 -2.75 2.27 -2.63
C MET A 71 -3.46 1.33 -1.64
N GLN A 72 -3.99 0.20 -2.10
CA GLN A 72 -4.61 -0.75 -1.19
C GLN A 72 -3.60 -1.37 -0.23
N SER A 73 -2.36 -1.63 -0.67
CA SER A 73 -1.29 -2.10 0.20
C SER A 73 -0.92 -1.06 1.26
N PHE A 74 -0.78 0.20 0.86
CA PHE A 74 -0.52 1.32 1.77
C PHE A 74 -1.58 1.42 2.88
N ILE A 75 -2.86 1.46 2.51
CA ILE A 75 -3.97 1.57 3.47
C ILE A 75 -4.05 0.34 4.35
N PHE A 76 -3.87 -0.86 3.77
CA PHE A 76 -3.86 -2.11 4.52
C PHE A 76 -2.77 -2.11 5.59
N GLN A 77 -1.55 -1.75 5.25
CA GLN A 77 -0.44 -1.68 6.19
C GLN A 77 -0.65 -0.61 7.26
N LEU A 78 -1.22 0.55 6.88
CA LEU A 78 -1.51 1.62 7.83
C LEU A 78 -2.51 1.17 8.90
N ILE A 79 -3.57 0.48 8.51
CA ILE A 79 -4.63 0.02 9.43
C ILE A 79 -4.16 -1.19 10.24
N TRP A 80 -3.72 -2.26 9.56
CA TRP A 80 -3.53 -3.55 10.21
C TRP A 80 -2.14 -3.73 10.82
N TRP A 81 -1.09 -3.19 10.19
CA TRP A 81 0.24 -3.25 10.76
C TRP A 81 0.43 -2.16 11.82
N PHE A 82 0.30 -0.89 11.42
CA PHE A 82 0.57 0.23 12.32
C PHE A 82 -0.54 0.38 13.36
N GLY A 83 -1.81 0.42 12.95
CA GLY A 83 -2.95 0.50 13.86
C GLY A 83 -3.06 -0.71 14.79
N GLY A 84 -2.90 -1.92 14.27
CA GLY A 84 -2.86 -3.17 15.04
C GLY A 84 -1.70 -3.19 16.03
N GLY A 85 -0.53 -2.70 15.65
CA GLY A 85 0.64 -2.59 16.51
C GLY A 85 0.44 -1.61 17.67
N ILE A 86 -0.17 -0.45 17.42
CA ILE A 86 -0.53 0.53 18.46
C ILE A 86 -1.54 -0.09 19.44
N LEU A 87 -2.57 -0.73 18.93
CA LEU A 87 -3.58 -1.38 19.77
C LEU A 87 -2.96 -2.45 20.69
N ALA A 88 -2.08 -3.28 20.14
CA ALA A 88 -1.34 -4.28 20.91
C ALA A 88 -0.49 -3.60 22.00
N ALA A 89 0.27 -2.56 21.67
CA ALA A 89 1.11 -1.84 22.62
C ALA A 89 0.30 -1.23 23.79
N VAL A 90 -0.86 -0.64 23.49
CA VAL A 90 -1.76 -0.09 24.51
C VAL A 90 -2.27 -1.20 25.43
N LEU A 91 -2.71 -2.34 24.87
CA LEU A 91 -3.21 -3.46 25.68
C LEU A 91 -2.12 -4.07 26.57
N TRP A 92 -0.88 -4.18 26.05
CA TRP A 92 0.25 -4.64 26.86
C TRP A 92 0.58 -3.65 27.97
N GLY A 93 0.57 -2.34 27.70
CA GLY A 93 0.78 -1.29 28.70
C GLY A 93 -0.27 -1.34 29.83
N ILE A 94 -1.54 -1.44 29.46
CA ILE A 94 -2.64 -1.59 30.44
C ILE A 94 -2.48 -2.89 31.25
N SER A 95 -2.18 -4.00 30.59
CA SER A 95 -1.98 -5.29 31.27
C SER A 95 -0.83 -5.23 32.27
N ALA A 96 0.28 -4.59 31.90
CA ALA A 96 1.43 -4.42 32.78
C ALA A 96 1.09 -3.61 34.05
N ILE A 97 0.38 -2.48 33.90
CA ILE A 97 -0.04 -1.66 35.04
C ILE A 97 -1.01 -2.45 35.95
N LEU A 98 -1.99 -3.13 35.39
CA LEU A 98 -2.99 -3.87 36.15
C LEU A 98 -2.45 -5.16 36.77
N THR A 99 -1.27 -5.64 36.35
CA THR A 99 -0.63 -6.82 36.94
C THR A 99 -0.25 -6.56 38.41
N THR A 100 -0.02 -5.30 38.81
CA THR A 100 0.24 -4.94 40.22
C THR A 100 -0.90 -5.33 41.17
N VAL A 101 -2.10 -5.44 40.66
CA VAL A 101 -3.31 -5.86 41.39
C VAL A 101 -3.88 -7.23 40.90
N LEU A 102 -3.05 -8.03 40.23
CA LEU A 102 -3.35 -9.35 39.64
C LEU A 102 -4.40 -9.35 38.51
N ILE A 103 -5.16 -8.27 38.32
CA ILE A 103 -6.18 -8.16 37.27
C ILE A 103 -5.53 -8.21 35.88
N GLY A 104 -4.31 -7.68 35.72
CA GLY A 104 -3.57 -7.66 34.46
C GLY A 104 -3.33 -9.04 33.87
N LEU A 105 -3.21 -10.08 34.70
CA LEU A 105 -3.06 -11.45 34.24
C LEU A 105 -4.27 -11.92 33.41
N CYS A 106 -5.47 -11.45 33.73
CA CYS A 106 -6.68 -11.74 32.95
C CYS A 106 -6.71 -11.00 31.61
N CYS A 107 -6.02 -9.86 31.49
CA CYS A 107 -5.94 -9.07 30.25
C CYS A 107 -4.87 -9.60 29.28
N MET A 108 -3.84 -10.31 29.76
CA MET A 108 -2.73 -10.83 28.94
C MET A 108 -3.18 -11.70 27.75
N PRO A 109 -4.12 -12.66 27.90
CA PRO A 109 -4.58 -13.46 26.77
C PRO A 109 -5.15 -12.62 25.63
N ILE A 110 -5.88 -11.54 25.97
CA ILE A 110 -6.44 -10.62 24.98
C ILE A 110 -5.29 -9.86 24.26
N ALA A 111 -4.30 -9.35 25.01
CA ALA A 111 -3.16 -8.67 24.43
C ALA A 111 -2.36 -9.59 23.48
N ILE A 112 -2.18 -10.86 23.84
CA ILE A 112 -1.53 -11.88 23.00
C ILE A 112 -2.31 -12.05 21.69
N VAL A 113 -3.63 -12.27 21.75
CA VAL A 113 -4.47 -12.47 20.57
C VAL A 113 -4.39 -11.25 19.63
N VAL A 114 -4.48 -10.04 20.19
CA VAL A 114 -4.39 -8.79 19.41
C VAL A 114 -3.01 -8.63 18.77
N SER A 115 -1.95 -9.09 19.43
CA SER A 115 -0.58 -9.07 18.88
C SER A 115 -0.41 -9.96 17.63
N LEU A 116 -1.34 -10.88 17.35
CA LEU A 116 -1.34 -11.68 16.12
C LEU A 116 -1.84 -10.89 14.91
N ILE A 117 -2.52 -9.75 15.09
CA ILE A 117 -3.07 -8.95 13.98
C ILE A 117 -1.96 -8.48 13.02
N PRO A 118 -0.88 -7.84 13.46
CA PRO A 118 0.22 -7.46 12.56
C PRO A 118 0.87 -8.66 11.86
N LEU A 119 0.98 -9.81 12.55
CA LEU A 119 1.53 -11.04 11.95
C LEU A 119 0.62 -11.61 10.86
N ALA A 120 -0.69 -11.61 11.10
CA ALA A 120 -1.67 -12.01 10.08
C ALA A 120 -1.65 -11.05 8.88
N ALA A 121 -1.51 -9.74 9.12
CA ALA A 121 -1.35 -8.75 8.07
C ALA A 121 -0.11 -9.01 7.20
N LEU A 122 0.99 -9.44 7.80
CA LEU A 122 2.22 -9.79 7.09
C LEU A 122 2.00 -10.96 6.13
N VAL A 123 1.39 -12.05 6.61
CA VAL A 123 1.06 -13.22 5.77
C VAL A 123 0.13 -12.81 4.63
N TYR A 124 -0.89 -12.00 4.92
CA TYR A 124 -1.84 -11.57 3.91
C TYR A 124 -1.21 -10.64 2.85
N GLY A 125 -0.26 -9.78 3.25
CA GLY A 125 0.55 -8.97 2.33
C GLY A 125 1.43 -9.83 1.42
N LEU A 126 2.06 -10.89 1.95
CA LEU A 126 2.84 -11.85 1.14
C LEU A 126 1.97 -12.54 0.08
N ILE A 127 0.77 -12.99 0.46
CA ILE A 127 -0.19 -13.59 -0.47
C ILE A 127 -0.53 -12.60 -1.58
N GLY A 128 -0.80 -11.35 -1.25
CA GLY A 128 -1.06 -10.28 -2.23
C GLY A 128 0.10 -10.08 -3.20
N GLY A 129 1.32 -10.04 -2.69
CA GLY A 129 2.53 -9.93 -3.52
C GLY A 129 2.68 -11.09 -4.50
N ILE A 130 2.50 -12.33 -4.05
CA ILE A 130 2.59 -13.52 -4.90
C ILE A 130 1.50 -13.50 -5.98
N GLN A 131 0.27 -13.16 -5.64
CA GLN A 131 -0.84 -13.08 -6.60
C GLN A 131 -0.59 -12.00 -7.66
N CYS A 132 -0.12 -10.81 -7.25
CA CYS A 132 0.23 -9.74 -8.20
C CYS A 132 1.36 -10.16 -9.15
N ASN A 133 2.39 -10.86 -8.65
CA ASN A 133 3.47 -11.40 -9.50
C ASN A 133 2.94 -12.37 -10.55
N ASN A 134 1.93 -13.17 -10.21
CA ASN A 134 1.25 -14.09 -11.12
C ASN A 134 0.27 -13.38 -12.08
N GLY A 135 0.18 -12.05 -12.03
CA GLY A 135 -0.72 -11.26 -12.85
C GLY A 135 -2.19 -11.30 -12.40
N GLN A 136 -2.43 -11.75 -11.19
CA GLN A 136 -3.78 -11.79 -10.63
C GLN A 136 -4.15 -10.43 -10.03
N ASP A 137 -5.43 -10.08 -10.11
CA ASP A 137 -5.98 -8.87 -9.52
C ASP A 137 -6.32 -9.11 -8.05
N PHE A 138 -5.31 -8.97 -7.18
CA PHE A 138 -5.48 -9.17 -5.75
C PHE A 138 -6.33 -8.07 -5.11
N ARG A 139 -7.19 -8.45 -4.18
CA ARG A 139 -8.02 -7.53 -3.40
C ARG A 139 -7.96 -7.86 -1.92
N TYR A 140 -7.57 -6.90 -1.11
CA TYR A 140 -7.74 -7.02 0.34
C TYR A 140 -9.23 -6.99 0.69
N TRP A 141 -9.67 -7.94 1.50
CA TRP A 141 -11.00 -7.93 2.07
C TRP A 141 -11.24 -6.62 2.84
N LEU A 142 -12.38 -5.98 2.69
CA LEU A 142 -12.81 -4.67 3.20
C LEU A 142 -12.17 -3.43 2.52
N ILE A 143 -10.93 -3.49 2.07
CA ILE A 143 -10.20 -2.31 1.56
C ILE A 143 -10.18 -2.27 0.03
N GLY A 144 -10.05 -3.44 -0.61
CA GLY A 144 -9.83 -3.53 -2.05
C GLY A 144 -10.94 -2.87 -2.86
N ASP A 145 -12.20 -3.16 -2.55
CA ASP A 145 -13.33 -2.59 -3.29
C ASP A 145 -13.50 -1.10 -3.03
N TRP A 146 -13.27 -0.65 -1.79
CA TRP A 146 -13.33 0.77 -1.45
C TRP A 146 -12.24 1.59 -2.17
N VAL A 147 -11.00 1.10 -2.19
CA VAL A 147 -9.89 1.77 -2.90
C VAL A 147 -10.16 1.79 -4.40
N ARG A 148 -10.67 0.70 -4.96
CA ARG A 148 -11.02 0.63 -6.37
C ARG A 148 -12.10 1.66 -6.72
N GLY A 149 -13.21 1.67 -6.01
CA GLY A 149 -14.29 2.64 -6.22
C GLY A 149 -13.80 4.08 -6.15
N THR A 150 -12.88 4.39 -5.23
CA THR A 150 -12.32 5.75 -5.08
C THR A 150 -11.38 6.12 -6.25
N LEU A 151 -10.58 5.19 -6.77
CA LEU A 151 -9.60 5.47 -7.82
C LEU A 151 -10.16 5.32 -9.24
N THR A 152 -11.19 4.50 -9.44
CA THR A 152 -11.75 4.22 -10.77
C THR A 152 -13.09 4.87 -11.01
N GLY A 153 -13.74 5.40 -9.97
CA GLY A 153 -15.05 6.05 -10.07
C GLY A 153 -16.20 5.10 -10.40
N SER A 154 -16.03 3.80 -10.14
CA SER A 154 -17.01 2.73 -10.44
C SER A 154 -17.55 2.10 -9.17
#